data_c83aeaa4180fcd794bf1949d37010513
#
_entry.id   c83aeaa4180fcd794bf1949d37010513
#
_cell.length_a   1.000
_cell.length_b   1.000
_cell.length_c   1.000
_cell.angle_alpha   90.00
_cell.angle_beta   90.00
_cell.angle_gamma   90.00
#
_symmetry.space_group_name_H-M   'P 1'
#
loop_
_entity.id
_entity.type
_entity.pdbx_description
1 polymer ?
#
loop_
_entity_poly.entity_id
_entity_poly.type
_entity_poly.pdbx_seq_one_letter_code
_entity_poly.pdbx_strand_id
1 'polypeptide(L)' 'MENKITIIWNKIKSTKDTFSKIALTKELDDLVTQYKNELIKKFQVEKK' A
#
# COMPACT_ATOMS: atom_id res chain seq x y z
N MET A 1 7.88 14.90 -0.43
CA MET A 1 7.83 13.81 0.55
C MET A 1 7.41 12.53 -0.10
N GLU A 2 8.11 11.48 0.23
CA GLU A 2 7.80 10.20 -0.39
C GLU A 2 6.72 9.47 0.36
N ASN A 3 5.85 8.87 -0.39
CA ASN A 3 4.79 8.05 0.14
C ASN A 3 5.35 6.69 0.55
N LYS A 4 4.78 6.12 1.61
CA LYS A 4 5.20 4.78 2.04
C LYS A 4 5.02 3.76 0.92
N ILE A 5 3.96 3.92 0.16
CA ILE A 5 3.68 3.02 -0.96
C ILE A 5 4.81 3.10 -1.98
N THR A 6 5.27 4.30 -2.27
CA THR A 6 6.36 4.49 -3.22
C THR A 6 7.64 3.85 -2.71
N ILE A 7 7.91 3.99 -1.42
CA ILE A 7 9.11 3.42 -0.83
C ILE A 7 9.09 1.90 -0.95
N ILE A 8 7.96 1.29 -0.61
CA ILE A 8 7.83 -0.16 -0.69
C ILE A 8 7.92 -0.62 -2.14
N TRP A 9 7.30 0.11 -3.03
CA TRP A 9 7.33 -0.21 -4.44
C TRP A 9 8.76 -0.23 -4.97
N ASN A 10 9.54 0.76 -4.57
CA ASN A 10 10.94 0.81 -4.98
C ASN A 10 11.73 -0.35 -4.41
N LYS A 11 11.42 -0.75 -3.19
CA LYS A 11 12.08 -1.90 -2.58
C LYS A 11 11.77 -3.16 -3.36
N ILE A 12 10.53 -3.32 -3.78
CA ILE A 12 10.13 -4.48 -4.58
C ILE A 12 10.93 -4.53 -5.87
N LYS A 13 11.08 -3.39 -6.50
CA LYS A 13 11.82 -3.32 -7.75
C LYS A 13 13.27 -3.72 -7.56
N SER A 14 13.86 -3.35 -6.44
CA SER A 14 15.26 -3.65 -6.17
C SER A 14 15.48 -5.06 -5.66
N THR A 15 14.44 -5.70 -5.19
CA THR A 15 14.57 -7.01 -4.59
C THR A 15 14.64 -8.09 -5.65
N LYS A 16 15.63 -8.96 -5.53
CA LYS A 16 15.77 -10.07 -6.46
C LYS A 16 15.22 -11.37 -5.89
N ASP A 17 15.06 -11.41 -4.58
CA ASP A 17 14.62 -12.61 -3.90
C ASP A 17 13.09 -12.73 -3.98
N THR A 18 12.63 -13.90 -4.42
CA THR A 18 11.21 -14.11 -4.60
C THR A 18 10.45 -14.01 -3.28
N PHE A 19 11.00 -14.58 -2.23
CA PHE A 19 10.32 -14.56 -0.94
C PHE A 19 10.20 -13.15 -0.40
N SER A 20 11.25 -12.38 -0.54
CA SER A 20 11.22 -10.99 -0.09
C SER A 20 10.21 -10.19 -0.91
N LYS A 21 10.13 -10.47 -2.20
CA LYS A 21 9.18 -9.80 -3.05
C LYS A 21 7.76 -10.07 -2.58
N ILE A 22 7.46 -11.31 -2.26
CA ILE A 22 6.12 -11.69 -1.81
C ILE A 22 5.79 -10.96 -0.51
N ALA A 23 6.73 -10.90 0.41
CA ALA A 23 6.50 -10.22 1.68
C ALA A 23 6.25 -8.74 1.46
N LEU A 24 7.04 -8.11 0.62
CA LEU A 24 6.87 -6.68 0.34
C LEU A 24 5.56 -6.40 -0.37
N THR A 25 5.19 -7.28 -1.29
CA THR A 25 3.93 -7.13 -2.01
C THR A 25 2.76 -7.20 -1.04
N LYS A 26 2.86 -8.08 -0.06
CA LYS A 26 1.81 -8.20 0.94
C LYS A 26 1.68 -6.93 1.77
N GLU A 27 2.82 -6.36 2.14
CA GLU A 27 2.82 -5.10 2.87
C GLU A 27 2.19 -3.99 2.06
N LEU A 28 2.54 -3.93 0.80
CA LEU A 28 1.98 -2.94 -0.10
C LEU A 28 0.47 -3.08 -0.20
N ASP A 29 0.03 -4.31 -0.31
CA ASP A 29 -1.40 -4.61 -0.39
C ASP A 29 -2.13 -4.10 0.84
N ASP A 30 -1.56 -4.33 2.01
CA ASP A 30 -2.15 -3.87 3.26
C ASP A 30 -2.29 -2.35 3.27
N LEU A 31 -1.24 -1.66 2.85
CA LEU A 31 -1.27 -0.19 2.83
C LEU A 31 -2.34 0.32 1.87
N VAL A 32 -2.43 -0.30 0.70
CA VAL A 32 -3.43 0.11 -0.28
C VAL A 32 -4.83 -0.13 0.27
N THR A 33 -5.02 -1.24 0.94
CA THR A 33 -6.32 -1.54 1.53
C THR A 33 -6.69 -0.51 2.60
N GLN A 34 -5.74 -0.15 3.44
CA GLN A 34 -5.98 0.88 4.45
C GLN A 34 -6.36 2.20 3.80
N TYR A 35 -5.65 2.56 2.76
CA TYR A 35 -5.92 3.80 2.06
C TYR A 35 -7.34 3.80 1.48
N LYS A 36 -7.72 2.69 0.89
CA LYS A 36 -9.05 2.55 0.33
C LYS A 36 -10.12 2.67 1.41
N ASN A 37 -9.89 2.03 2.54
CA ASN A 37 -10.86 2.07 3.63
C ASN A 37 -11.05 3.48 4.13
N GLU A 38 -9.98 4.24 4.20
CA GLU A 38 -10.08 5.62 4.64
C GLU A 38 -10.90 6.46 3.67
N LEU A 39 -10.69 6.23 2.39
CA LEU A 39 -11.45 6.94 1.37
C LEU A 39 -12.93 6.59 1.45
N ILE A 40 -13.23 5.33 1.63
CA ILE A 40 -14.62 4.89 1.73
C ILE A 40 -15.29 5.55 2.93
N LYS A 41 -14.59 5.61 4.04
CA LYS A 41 -15.13 6.26 5.23
C LYS A 41 -15.46 7.72 4.97
N LYS A 42 -14.57 8.40 4.29
CA LYS A 42 -14.79 9.80 3.97
C LYS A 42 -16.03 9.99 3.11
N PHE A 43 -16.18 9.14 2.13
CA PHE A 43 -17.33 9.23 1.25
C PHE A 43 -18.63 8.96 2.00
N GLN A 44 -18.60 7.99 2.90
CA GLN A 44 -19.79 7.67 3.66
C GLN A 44 -20.21 8.81 4.56
N VAL A 45 -19.24 9.45 5.18
CA VAL A 45 -19.53 10.57 6.06
C VAL A 45 -20.12 11.72 5.27
N GLU A 46 -19.57 11.97 4.11
CA GLU A 46 -20.05 13.07 3.28
C GLU A 46 -21.44 12.80 2.74
N LYS A 47 -21.72 11.56 2.51
CA LYS A 47 -22.99 11.19 1.93
C LYS A 47 -24.16 11.48 2.85
N LYS A 48 -23.88 11.54 4.10
CA LYS A 48 -24.91 11.83 5.06
C LYS A 48 -25.61 13.16 4.82
#